data_a5998a9261b08d39fade993ca8dbc2fe
#
_entry.id   a5998a9261b08d39fade993ca8dbc2fe
#
_cell.length_a   1.000
_cell.length_b   1.000
_cell.length_c   1.000
_cell.angle_alpha   90.00
_cell.angle_beta   90.00
_cell.angle_gamma   90.00
#
_symmetry.space_group_name_H-M   'P 1'
#
loop_
_entity.id
_entity.type
_entity.pdbx_description
1 polymer ?
#
loop_
_entity_poly.entity_id
_entity_poly.type
_entity_poly.pdbx_seq_one_letter_code
_entity_poly.pdbx_strand_id
1 'polypeptide(L)'
;GSLISDASDAEFGALIAERALPLHTYGAMSAGDATFHAGWTIHSAGPNPTTAMRSVMTVIYVADGARVRTNLTQAQEFDRTVWLGGARPGDLIDSELNPPLA
;
A
#
# COMPACT_ATOMS: atom_id res chain seq x y z
N GLY A 1 7.59 -4.63 14.38
CA GLY A 1 7.95 -5.65 13.40
C GLY A 1 7.68 -5.15 12.00
N SER A 2 8.33 -5.73 11.01
CA SER A 2 8.04 -5.43 9.60
C SER A 2 6.59 -5.81 9.30
N LEU A 3 5.85 -4.93 8.63
CA LEU A 3 4.50 -5.23 8.15
C LEU A 3 4.51 -6.25 7.00
N ILE A 4 5.68 -6.51 6.43
CA ILE A 4 5.89 -7.45 5.33
C ILE A 4 6.94 -8.46 5.80
N SER A 5 6.50 -9.68 6.12
CA SER A 5 7.36 -10.76 6.58
C SER A 5 6.64 -12.10 6.49
N ASP A 6 7.36 -13.19 6.47
CA ASP A 6 6.78 -14.56 6.50
C ASP A 6 5.86 -14.76 7.71
N ALA A 7 6.15 -14.11 8.83
CA ALA A 7 5.30 -14.17 10.02
C ALA A 7 3.97 -13.46 9.80
N SER A 8 3.96 -12.28 9.17
CA SER A 8 2.71 -11.59 8.86
C SER A 8 1.90 -12.33 7.79
N ASP A 9 2.54 -12.94 6.82
CA ASP A 9 1.86 -13.74 5.80
C ASP A 9 1.19 -14.98 6.43
N ALA A 10 1.84 -15.65 7.39
CA ALA A 10 1.25 -16.76 8.12
C ALA A 10 0.05 -16.30 8.99
N GLU A 11 0.18 -15.16 9.68
CA GLU A 11 -0.89 -14.60 10.51
C GLU A 11 -2.12 -14.24 9.66
N PHE A 12 -1.93 -13.54 8.56
CA PHE A 12 -3.03 -13.18 7.64
C PHE A 12 -3.62 -14.41 6.96
N GLY A 13 -2.81 -15.39 6.59
CA GLY A 13 -3.29 -16.67 6.06
C GLY A 13 -4.22 -17.40 7.03
N ALA A 14 -3.85 -17.46 8.31
CA ALA A 14 -4.68 -18.03 9.36
C ALA A 14 -5.98 -17.26 9.54
N LEU A 15 -5.93 -15.93 9.57
CA LEU A 15 -7.11 -15.07 9.69
C LEU A 15 -8.09 -15.25 8.51
N ILE A 16 -7.57 -15.35 7.29
CA ILE A 16 -8.35 -15.59 6.08
C ILE A 16 -9.08 -16.93 6.17
N ALA A 17 -8.37 -17.97 6.59
CA ALA A 17 -8.94 -19.31 6.76
C ALA A 17 -9.99 -19.35 7.87
N GLU A 18 -9.69 -18.78 9.04
CA GLU A 18 -10.61 -18.72 10.18
C GLU A 18 -11.93 -18.02 9.84
N ARG A 19 -11.84 -16.92 9.11
CA ARG A 19 -13.02 -16.11 8.75
C ARG A 19 -13.64 -16.48 7.41
N ALA A 20 -13.14 -17.50 6.73
CA ALA A 20 -13.58 -17.91 5.40
C ALA A 20 -13.66 -16.72 4.41
N LEU A 21 -12.66 -15.83 4.46
CA LEU A 21 -12.64 -14.66 3.57
C LEU A 21 -12.39 -15.08 2.11
N PRO A 22 -13.07 -14.45 1.15
CA PRO A 22 -12.84 -14.77 -0.25
C PRO A 22 -11.43 -14.36 -0.68
N LEU A 23 -10.75 -15.25 -1.40
CA LEU A 23 -9.48 -14.99 -2.04
C LEU A 23 -9.68 -14.76 -3.54
N HIS A 24 -9.09 -13.70 -4.05
CA HIS A 24 -9.02 -13.41 -5.47
C HIS A 24 -7.57 -13.42 -5.93
N THR A 25 -7.28 -14.19 -6.96
CA THR A 25 -5.95 -14.24 -7.57
C THR A 25 -6.03 -13.73 -9.00
N TYR A 26 -5.20 -12.76 -9.29
CA TYR A 26 -5.09 -12.20 -10.64
C TYR A 26 -4.08 -13.02 -11.42
N GLY A 27 -4.17 -13.92 -12.10
CA GLY A 27 -3.22 -14.70 -12.92
C GLY A 27 -2.04 -13.90 -13.50
N ALA A 28 -1.55 -14.29 -14.63
CA ALA A 28 -0.53 -13.53 -15.35
C ALA A 28 -1.12 -12.20 -15.85
N MET A 29 -0.43 -11.11 -15.56
CA MET A 29 -0.80 -9.77 -16.00
C MET A 29 0.14 -9.29 -17.10
N SER A 30 -0.39 -8.58 -18.07
CA SER A 30 0.38 -7.95 -19.14
C SER A 30 0.92 -6.58 -18.70
N ALA A 31 1.96 -6.10 -19.38
CA ALA A 31 2.43 -4.73 -19.16
C ALA A 31 1.28 -3.73 -19.48
N GLY A 32 1.00 -2.86 -18.52
CA GLY A 32 -0.12 -1.92 -18.61
C GLY A 32 -1.37 -2.34 -17.86
N ASP A 33 -1.49 -3.59 -17.45
CA ASP A 33 -2.55 -4.00 -16.56
C ASP A 33 -2.39 -3.37 -15.18
N ALA A 34 -3.52 -3.06 -14.54
CA ALA A 34 -3.53 -2.48 -13.21
C ALA A 34 -4.62 -3.11 -12.34
N THR A 35 -4.37 -3.17 -11.06
CA THR A 35 -5.36 -3.53 -10.05
C THR A 35 -5.65 -2.34 -9.17
N PHE A 36 -6.90 -2.19 -8.75
CA PHE A 36 -7.32 -1.16 -7.81
C PHE A 36 -7.90 -1.83 -6.57
N HIS A 37 -7.49 -1.39 -5.41
CA HIS A 37 -8.04 -1.90 -4.15
C HIS A 37 -8.06 -0.81 -3.08
N ALA A 38 -8.96 -0.92 -2.12
CA ALA A 38 -9.01 -0.02 -0.98
C ALA A 38 -7.78 -0.20 -0.09
N GLY A 39 -7.39 0.84 0.64
CA GLY A 39 -6.19 0.83 1.48
C GLY A 39 -6.19 -0.22 2.60
N TRP A 40 -7.34 -0.78 2.95
CA TRP A 40 -7.50 -1.85 3.95
C TRP A 40 -7.60 -3.25 3.34
N THR A 41 -7.44 -3.39 2.04
CA THR A 41 -7.45 -4.69 1.37
C THR A 41 -6.16 -5.43 1.70
N ILE A 42 -6.28 -6.58 2.35
CA ILE A 42 -5.14 -7.49 2.57
C ILE A 42 -4.73 -8.03 1.20
N HIS A 43 -3.49 -7.82 0.85
CA HIS A 43 -2.95 -8.29 -0.43
C HIS A 43 -1.49 -8.67 -0.27
N SER A 44 -1.06 -9.63 -1.06
CA SER A 44 0.33 -10.06 -1.11
C SER A 44 0.74 -10.44 -2.53
N ALA A 45 2.02 -10.50 -2.76
CA ALA A 45 2.58 -11.06 -3.97
C ALA A 45 3.71 -12.02 -3.58
N GLY A 46 3.64 -13.23 -4.08
CA GLY A 46 4.70 -14.22 -3.88
C GLY A 46 6.05 -13.77 -4.44
N PRO A 47 7.12 -14.50 -4.13
CA PRO A 47 8.43 -14.22 -4.67
C PRO A 47 8.41 -14.28 -6.19
N ASN A 48 9.29 -13.52 -6.82
CA ASN A 48 9.46 -13.59 -8.28
C ASN A 48 10.20 -14.90 -8.64
N PRO A 49 9.55 -15.87 -9.29
CA PRO A 49 10.18 -17.14 -9.63
C PRO A 49 11.09 -17.07 -10.86
N THR A 50 11.20 -15.90 -11.49
CA THR A 50 11.99 -15.72 -12.72
C THR A 50 13.31 -15.03 -12.43
N THR A 51 14.23 -15.08 -13.39
CA THR A 51 15.51 -14.36 -13.35
C THR A 51 15.38 -12.90 -13.81
N ALA A 52 14.23 -12.53 -14.39
CA ALA A 52 13.98 -11.17 -14.85
C ALA A 52 13.47 -10.30 -13.67
N MET A 53 13.80 -9.02 -13.72
CA MET A 53 13.27 -8.06 -12.75
C MET A 53 11.75 -7.91 -12.91
N ARG A 54 11.02 -7.97 -11.79
CA ARG A 54 9.61 -7.59 -11.73
C ARG A 54 9.52 -6.11 -11.38
N SER A 55 9.06 -5.31 -12.32
CA SER A 55 8.82 -3.88 -12.09
C SER A 55 7.34 -3.65 -11.80
N VAL A 56 7.07 -2.92 -10.73
CA VAL A 56 5.70 -2.55 -10.31
C VAL A 56 5.68 -1.06 -10.01
N MET A 57 4.67 -0.37 -10.52
CA MET A 57 4.37 1.01 -10.14
C MET A 57 3.16 1.01 -9.20
N THR A 58 3.30 1.68 -8.07
CA THR A 58 2.20 1.86 -7.13
C THR A 58 1.84 3.34 -7.05
N VAL A 59 0.55 3.65 -7.16
CA VAL A 59 0.01 4.99 -6.97
C VAL A 59 -1.00 4.92 -5.83
N ILE A 60 -0.82 5.74 -4.80
CA ILE A 60 -1.69 5.79 -3.64
C ILE A 60 -2.52 7.07 -3.70
N TYR A 61 -3.84 6.91 -3.73
CA TYR A 61 -4.78 8.02 -3.70
C TYR A 61 -5.28 8.25 -2.27
N VAL A 62 -5.43 9.50 -1.92
CA VAL A 62 -6.07 9.93 -0.67
C VAL A 62 -7.31 10.77 -0.99
N ALA A 63 -8.27 10.84 -0.07
CA ALA A 63 -9.44 11.68 -0.26
C ALA A 63 -9.03 13.16 -0.31
N ASP A 64 -9.73 13.94 -1.13
CA ASP A 64 -9.58 15.39 -1.12
C ASP A 64 -9.83 15.95 0.28
N GLY A 65 -9.03 16.91 0.69
CA GLY A 65 -9.06 17.47 2.04
C GLY A 65 -8.45 16.58 3.13
N ALA A 66 -7.85 15.43 2.77
CA ALA A 66 -7.16 14.58 3.74
C ALA A 66 -6.02 15.33 4.43
N ARG A 67 -5.82 15.02 5.72
CA ARG A 67 -4.78 15.65 6.54
C ARG A 67 -3.85 14.61 7.12
N VAL A 68 -2.60 15.03 7.30
CA VAL A 68 -1.59 14.22 7.98
C VAL A 68 -2.05 13.93 9.41
N ARG A 69 -2.02 12.66 9.81
CA ARG A 69 -2.37 12.25 11.17
C ARG A 69 -1.39 12.81 12.19
N THR A 70 -1.90 13.01 13.41
CA THR A 70 -1.08 13.07 14.61
C THR A 70 -0.71 11.65 15.06
N ASN A 71 0.32 11.48 15.85
CA ASN A 71 0.75 10.16 16.38
C ASN A 71 1.11 9.15 15.27
N LEU A 72 2.10 9.50 14.47
CA LEU A 72 2.63 8.66 13.42
C LEU A 72 3.54 7.57 13.99
N THR A 73 3.49 6.39 13.40
CA THR A 73 4.52 5.36 13.58
C THR A 73 5.80 5.77 12.87
N GLN A 74 6.92 5.11 13.17
CA GLN A 74 8.19 5.37 12.48
C GLN A 74 8.09 5.20 10.96
N ALA A 75 7.37 4.18 10.49
CA ALA A 75 7.16 3.96 9.06
C ALA A 75 6.33 5.09 8.43
N GLN A 76 5.26 5.51 9.10
CA GLN A 76 4.41 6.62 8.63
C GLN A 76 5.16 7.97 8.66
N GLU A 77 6.09 8.16 9.59
CA GLU A 77 6.94 9.34 9.63
C GLU A 77 7.90 9.37 8.45
N PHE A 78 8.45 8.22 8.07
CA PHE A 78 9.22 8.08 6.83
C PHE A 78 8.37 8.42 5.60
N ASP A 79 7.19 7.83 5.49
CA ASP A 79 6.27 8.08 4.36
C ASP A 79 5.89 9.56 4.26
N ARG A 80 5.60 10.21 5.40
CA ARG A 80 5.29 11.64 5.47
C ARG A 80 6.43 12.49 4.90
N THR A 81 7.65 12.13 5.25
CA THR A 81 8.83 12.88 4.80
C THR A 81 9.10 12.68 3.31
N VAL A 82 8.99 11.46 2.83
CA VAL A 82 9.36 11.08 1.45
C VAL A 82 8.23 11.38 0.45
N TRP A 83 6.98 11.08 0.82
CA TRP A 83 5.86 11.05 -0.10
C TRP A 83 4.85 12.20 0.07
N LEU A 84 4.83 12.85 1.23
CA LEU A 84 3.91 13.95 1.51
C LEU A 84 4.61 15.31 1.58
N GLY A 85 5.77 15.44 0.95
CA GLY A 85 6.51 16.70 0.90
C GLY A 85 6.97 17.25 2.26
N GLY A 86 7.03 16.40 3.30
CA GLY A 86 7.37 16.79 4.66
C GLY A 86 6.24 17.56 5.39
N ALA A 87 5.01 17.51 4.89
CA ALA A 87 3.83 18.11 5.54
C ALA A 87 3.75 17.75 7.03
N ARG A 88 3.36 18.68 7.89
CA ARG A 88 3.29 18.47 9.34
C ARG A 88 1.99 17.77 9.74
N PRO A 89 1.96 17.09 10.91
CA PRO A 89 0.70 16.61 11.46
C PRO A 89 -0.37 17.71 11.51
N GLY A 90 -1.53 17.44 10.91
CA GLY A 90 -2.64 18.39 10.75
C GLY A 90 -2.66 19.14 9.44
N ASP A 91 -1.57 19.23 8.71
CA ASP A 91 -1.53 19.88 7.39
C ASP A 91 -2.34 19.09 6.36
N LEU A 92 -2.83 19.76 5.34
CA LEU A 92 -3.42 19.13 4.16
C LEU A 92 -2.36 18.32 3.40
N ILE A 93 -2.81 17.25 2.75
CA ILE A 93 -1.99 16.47 1.83
C ILE A 93 -2.19 17.06 0.42
N ASP A 94 -1.45 18.11 0.11
CA ASP A 94 -1.57 18.91 -1.12
C ASP A 94 -0.21 19.35 -1.68
N SER A 95 0.83 18.60 -1.41
CA SER A 95 2.18 18.90 -1.91
C SER A 95 2.28 18.68 -3.43
N GLU A 96 3.38 19.12 -4.03
CA GLU A 96 3.68 18.86 -5.45
C GLU A 96 3.67 17.35 -5.80
N LEU A 97 3.96 16.48 -4.80
CA LEU A 97 3.89 15.03 -4.96
C LEU A 97 2.45 14.48 -4.84
N ASN A 98 1.52 15.29 -4.37
CA ASN A 98 0.14 14.92 -4.10
C ASN A 98 -0.82 15.92 -4.75
N PRO A 99 -0.73 16.14 -6.07
CA PRO A 99 -1.60 17.09 -6.74
C PRO A 99 -3.05 16.61 -6.71
N PRO A 100 -4.03 17.53 -6.56
CA PRO A 100 -5.42 17.16 -6.71
C PRO A 100 -5.67 16.65 -8.13
N LEU A 101 -6.46 15.60 -8.24
CA LEU A 101 -6.94 15.10 -9.53
C LEU A 101 -8.27 15.76 -9.84
N ALA A 102 -8.38 16.32 -11.04
CA ALA A 102 -9.59 16.94 -11.54
C ALA A 102 -10.67 15.91 -11.89
#